data_e2f231b44cbec48b0660f62acd784d1c
#
_entry.id   e2f231b44cbec48b0660f62acd784d1c
#
_cell.length_a   1.000
_cell.length_b   1.000
_cell.length_c   1.000
_cell.angle_alpha   90.00
_cell.angle_beta   90.00
_cell.angle_gamma   90.00
#
_symmetry.space_group_name_H-M   'P 1'
#
loop_
_entity.id
_entity.type
_entity.pdbx_description
1 polymer ?
#
loop_
_entity_poly.entity_id
_entity_poly.type
_entity_poly.pdbx_seq_one_letter_code
_entity_poly.pdbx_strand_id
1 'polypeptide(L)'
;MAQFVYTMNRVGKIVPPKRQILKDISLSFFPGAKIGVLGLNGAGKSTLLKIMAGVDTEIEGEAIPMPGIKIGYLPQEPVLDPEKTVRETVAEGLGDIFDAQEKLNKVYEAYADPDADFDALAAEQARLEAIIATGGTNADTQMEIAADALRLPPWDAKIGNLSGGEKRRVALCRLLLSKPDMLLLDEPTNHLDAESIDWLEQHLQQYKGTVIAVTHDRYFLDNVAGWILELDRGEGIPWKGNYSGWLDQKTTRMAMEEKQESKRRKTLERELEWVRMSPSGRHAKSKARLSAYDKMMNEDTKQKEEKLEIFIPNGPRLGDVVIEAHEVSKAFGDRVLYEGLDFSLPPAGIVGVIGANGTGKTTLFRMIMGLETPTSGSFRVVLRRPDIFLCCSDPIWTDDRL
;
A
#
# COMPACT_ATOMS: atom_id res chain seq x y z
N MET A 1 -17.33 9.40 26.06
CA MET A 1 -15.88 9.12 25.90
C MET A 1 -15.67 8.77 24.43
N ALA A 2 -14.61 9.26 23.81
CA ALA A 2 -14.28 8.87 22.43
C ALA A 2 -13.93 7.38 22.44
N GLN A 3 -14.68 6.57 21.68
CA GLN A 3 -14.44 5.14 21.59
C GLN A 3 -13.44 4.91 20.44
N PHE A 4 -12.26 4.39 20.77
CA PHE A 4 -11.24 4.07 19.76
C PHE A 4 -11.48 2.67 19.21
N VAL A 5 -11.26 2.50 17.90
CA VAL A 5 -11.38 1.20 17.22
C VAL A 5 -10.17 0.33 17.51
N TYR A 6 -8.99 0.96 17.63
CA TYR A 6 -7.74 0.28 17.90
C TYR A 6 -6.83 1.15 18.74
N THR A 7 -6.13 0.56 19.70
CA THR A 7 -5.18 1.28 20.56
C THR A 7 -3.86 0.54 20.62
N MET A 8 -2.79 1.27 20.40
CA MET A 8 -1.42 0.82 20.58
C MET A 8 -0.81 1.57 21.75
N ASN A 9 -0.19 0.84 22.67
CA ASN A 9 0.45 1.40 23.85
C ASN A 9 1.88 0.91 23.93
N ARG A 10 2.83 1.84 23.68
CA ARG A 10 4.28 1.60 23.73
C ARG A 10 4.72 0.42 22.86
N VAL A 11 4.14 0.30 21.67
CA VAL A 11 4.45 -0.80 20.76
C VAL A 11 5.85 -0.64 20.17
N GLY A 12 6.67 -1.67 20.39
CA GLY A 12 8.01 -1.80 19.85
C GLY A 12 8.17 -3.12 19.11
N LYS A 13 9.05 -3.15 18.10
CA LYS A 13 9.42 -4.38 17.39
C LYS A 13 10.92 -4.39 17.11
N ILE A 14 11.56 -5.47 17.56
CA ILE A 14 12.97 -5.74 17.29
C ILE A 14 13.07 -6.98 16.40
N VAL A 15 13.86 -6.89 15.34
CA VAL A 15 14.13 -7.99 14.40
C VAL A 15 15.60 -8.38 14.49
N PRO A 16 15.93 -9.69 14.42
CA PRO A 16 17.31 -10.14 14.42
C PRO A 16 18.17 -9.45 13.34
N PRO A 17 19.46 -9.10 13.59
CA PRO A 17 20.26 -9.33 14.81
C PRO A 17 20.20 -8.23 15.89
N LYS A 18 19.14 -7.54 16.17
CA LYS A 18 18.88 -6.42 17.11
C LYS A 18 18.51 -5.09 16.43
N ARG A 19 17.98 -5.13 15.22
CA ARG A 19 17.47 -3.93 14.54
C ARG A 19 16.08 -3.60 15.09
N GLN A 20 15.96 -2.47 15.79
CA GLN A 20 14.68 -1.95 16.22
C GLN A 20 14.00 -1.28 15.04
N ILE A 21 12.84 -1.81 14.62
CA ILE A 21 12.05 -1.30 13.49
C ILE A 21 10.98 -0.32 13.98
N LEU A 22 10.30 -0.66 15.09
CA LEU A 22 9.30 0.21 15.72
C LEU A 22 9.74 0.51 17.16
N LYS A 23 9.54 1.76 17.57
CA LYS A 23 9.96 2.29 18.86
C LYS A 23 8.78 2.96 19.55
N ASP A 24 8.34 2.42 20.69
CA ASP A 24 7.44 3.07 21.66
C ASP A 24 6.23 3.78 21.00
N ILE A 25 5.63 3.12 19.99
CA ILE A 25 4.49 3.68 19.27
C ILE A 25 3.25 3.63 20.16
N SER A 26 2.72 4.81 20.49
CA SER A 26 1.50 4.97 21.29
C SER A 26 0.49 5.79 20.49
N LEU A 27 -0.49 5.10 19.90
CA LEU A 27 -1.49 5.67 18.99
C LEU A 27 -2.88 5.09 19.26
N SER A 28 -3.90 5.91 19.06
CA SER A 28 -5.29 5.48 19.13
C SER A 28 -6.01 5.87 17.84
N PHE A 29 -6.77 4.94 17.28
CA PHE A 29 -7.41 5.09 15.98
C PHE A 29 -8.92 5.31 16.15
N PHE A 30 -9.44 6.34 15.48
CA PHE A 30 -10.85 6.69 15.53
C PHE A 30 -11.69 5.84 14.57
N PRO A 31 -12.96 5.57 14.91
CA PRO A 31 -13.89 4.93 13.99
C PRO A 31 -14.06 5.76 12.70
N GLY A 32 -14.09 5.08 11.55
CA GLY A 32 -14.28 5.71 10.25
C GLY A 32 -13.10 6.55 9.73
N ALA A 33 -11.98 6.63 10.46
CA ALA A 33 -10.80 7.35 10.00
C ALA A 33 -10.18 6.69 8.76
N LYS A 34 -9.72 7.53 7.81
CA LYS A 34 -8.96 7.11 6.63
C LYS A 34 -7.52 7.55 6.82
N ILE A 35 -6.61 6.60 6.94
CA ILE A 35 -5.23 6.85 7.36
C ILE A 35 -4.28 6.28 6.32
N GLY A 36 -3.44 7.15 5.75
CA GLY A 36 -2.32 6.75 4.91
C GLY A 36 -1.06 6.58 5.73
N VAL A 37 -0.35 5.46 5.57
CA VAL A 37 0.92 5.20 6.26
C VAL A 37 2.08 5.45 5.32
N LEU A 38 2.94 6.38 5.68
CA LEU A 38 4.13 6.75 4.93
C LEU A 38 5.41 6.41 5.69
N GLY A 39 6.49 6.24 4.96
CA GLY A 39 7.82 5.99 5.49
C GLY A 39 8.75 5.38 4.46
N LEU A 40 10.04 5.44 4.71
CA LEU A 40 11.06 4.84 3.85
C LEU A 40 10.89 3.31 3.75
N ASN A 41 11.52 2.72 2.73
CA ASN A 41 11.56 1.27 2.62
C ASN A 41 12.31 0.68 3.83
N GLY A 42 11.68 -0.33 4.46
CA GLY A 42 12.19 -0.92 5.70
C GLY A 42 11.91 -0.11 6.98
N ALA A 43 11.09 0.95 6.92
CA ALA A 43 10.65 1.71 8.10
C ALA A 43 9.65 0.96 9.00
N GLY A 44 9.17 -0.22 8.56
CA GLY A 44 8.25 -1.04 9.35
C GLY A 44 6.76 -0.88 9.00
N LYS A 45 6.42 -0.28 7.84
CA LYS A 45 5.03 -0.08 7.41
C LYS A 45 4.22 -1.39 7.40
N SER A 46 4.68 -2.39 6.67
CA SER A 46 4.02 -3.71 6.61
C SER A 46 4.06 -4.44 7.94
N THR A 47 5.11 -4.24 8.77
CA THR A 47 5.19 -4.79 10.11
C THR A 47 4.11 -4.20 11.01
N LEU A 48 3.89 -2.88 10.93
CA LEU A 48 2.82 -2.21 11.66
C LEU A 48 1.45 -2.81 11.31
N LEU A 49 1.16 -2.98 10.01
CA LEU A 49 -0.09 -3.61 9.57
C LEU A 49 -0.23 -5.06 10.04
N LYS A 50 0.85 -5.85 10.02
CA LYS A 50 0.84 -7.24 10.53
C LYS A 50 0.55 -7.30 12.02
N ILE A 51 1.10 -6.38 12.81
CA ILE A 51 0.80 -6.25 14.24
C ILE A 51 -0.67 -5.91 14.45
N MET A 52 -1.18 -4.93 13.71
CA MET A 52 -2.58 -4.51 13.82
C MET A 52 -3.56 -5.59 13.35
N ALA A 53 -3.16 -6.42 12.40
CA ALA A 53 -3.92 -7.59 11.94
C ALA A 53 -3.86 -8.79 12.91
N GLY A 54 -3.02 -8.73 13.96
CA GLY A 54 -2.79 -9.85 14.88
C GLY A 54 -1.98 -11.00 14.27
N VAL A 55 -1.36 -10.78 13.12
CA VAL A 55 -0.49 -11.77 12.44
C VAL A 55 0.89 -11.83 13.10
N ASP A 56 1.40 -10.69 13.55
CA ASP A 56 2.66 -10.60 14.28
C ASP A 56 2.37 -10.20 15.72
N THR A 57 2.55 -11.15 16.64
CA THR A 57 2.29 -11.00 18.08
C THR A 57 3.54 -10.83 18.91
N GLU A 58 4.74 -10.98 18.31
CA GLU A 58 6.02 -10.81 19.00
C GLU A 58 6.39 -9.33 19.08
N ILE A 59 5.76 -8.59 19.98
CA ILE A 59 5.92 -7.15 20.16
C ILE A 59 6.26 -6.81 21.61
N GLU A 60 6.90 -5.66 21.80
CA GLU A 60 6.95 -4.97 23.08
C GLU A 60 5.71 -4.07 23.21
N GLY A 61 5.16 -3.91 24.41
CA GLY A 61 3.95 -3.11 24.62
C GLY A 61 2.66 -3.86 24.30
N GLU A 62 1.61 -3.11 24.00
CA GLU A 62 0.27 -3.66 23.79
C GLU A 62 -0.36 -3.08 22.54
N ALA A 63 -1.02 -3.95 21.74
CA ALA A 63 -1.77 -3.60 20.56
C ALA A 63 -3.17 -4.23 20.66
N ILE A 64 -4.17 -3.42 20.99
CA ILE A 64 -5.49 -3.90 21.44
C ILE A 64 -6.57 -3.38 20.49
N PRO A 65 -7.26 -4.26 19.73
CA PRO A 65 -8.47 -3.92 19.01
C PRO A 65 -9.64 -3.74 19.96
N MET A 66 -10.63 -2.94 19.58
CA MET A 66 -11.90 -2.85 20.30
C MET A 66 -12.58 -4.24 20.27
N PRO A 67 -13.15 -4.71 21.39
CA PRO A 67 -13.81 -6.01 21.43
C PRO A 67 -14.91 -6.13 20.36
N GLY A 68 -14.94 -7.24 19.65
CA GLY A 68 -15.98 -7.58 18.67
C GLY A 68 -15.83 -6.96 17.28
N ILE A 69 -14.75 -6.19 17.00
CA ILE A 69 -14.53 -5.66 15.65
C ILE A 69 -13.97 -6.73 14.70
N LYS A 70 -14.40 -6.67 13.46
CA LYS A 70 -13.82 -7.44 12.36
C LYS A 70 -12.69 -6.65 11.71
N ILE A 71 -11.47 -7.20 11.70
CA ILE A 71 -10.31 -6.62 11.03
C ILE A 71 -10.04 -7.41 9.75
N GLY A 72 -10.03 -6.71 8.63
CA GLY A 72 -9.65 -7.27 7.34
C GLY A 72 -8.24 -6.81 6.94
N TYR A 73 -7.40 -7.73 6.52
CA TYR A 73 -6.01 -7.45 6.15
C TYR A 73 -5.69 -7.95 4.74
N LEU A 74 -5.21 -7.04 3.89
CA LEU A 74 -4.63 -7.35 2.59
C LEU A 74 -3.10 -7.27 2.69
N PRO A 75 -2.39 -8.41 2.73
CA PRO A 75 -0.93 -8.41 2.67
C PRO A 75 -0.42 -8.11 1.27
N GLN A 76 0.86 -7.78 1.16
CA GLN A 76 1.52 -7.56 -0.12
C GLN A 76 1.44 -8.79 -1.05
N GLU A 77 1.56 -9.98 -0.48
CA GLU A 77 1.38 -11.25 -1.17
C GLU A 77 0.28 -12.05 -0.46
N PRO A 78 -0.96 -12.05 -0.99
CA PRO A 78 -2.05 -12.79 -0.38
C PRO A 78 -1.91 -14.29 -0.63
N VAL A 79 -2.12 -15.07 0.43
CA VAL A 79 -2.20 -16.52 0.33
C VAL A 79 -3.66 -16.90 0.06
N LEU A 80 -3.90 -17.51 -1.10
CA LEU A 80 -5.19 -18.03 -1.53
C LEU A 80 -5.06 -19.52 -1.81
N ASP A 81 -6.17 -20.24 -1.66
CA ASP A 81 -6.23 -21.67 -1.97
C ASP A 81 -6.11 -21.91 -3.50
N PRO A 82 -5.05 -22.58 -3.99
CA PRO A 82 -4.80 -22.77 -5.41
C PRO A 82 -5.83 -23.65 -6.12
N GLU A 83 -6.53 -24.50 -5.38
CA GLU A 83 -7.52 -25.42 -5.95
C GLU A 83 -8.89 -24.78 -6.20
N LYS A 84 -9.18 -23.68 -5.51
CA LYS A 84 -10.44 -22.95 -5.66
C LYS A 84 -10.48 -22.13 -6.94
N THR A 85 -11.70 -21.89 -7.39
CA THR A 85 -11.98 -20.95 -8.48
C THR A 85 -12.02 -19.50 -7.96
N VAL A 86 -11.96 -18.54 -8.89
CA VAL A 86 -12.13 -17.11 -8.58
C VAL A 86 -13.47 -16.88 -7.89
N ARG A 87 -14.57 -17.49 -8.42
CA ARG A 87 -15.91 -17.33 -7.85
C ARG A 87 -16.01 -17.84 -6.42
N GLU A 88 -15.50 -19.03 -6.14
CA GLU A 88 -15.49 -19.61 -4.81
C GLU A 88 -14.71 -18.75 -3.81
N THR A 89 -13.54 -18.25 -4.24
CA THR A 89 -12.69 -17.40 -3.38
C THR A 89 -13.34 -16.05 -3.10
N VAL A 90 -13.99 -15.42 -4.08
CA VAL A 90 -14.68 -14.12 -3.90
C VAL A 90 -15.93 -14.30 -3.03
N ALA A 91 -16.68 -15.41 -3.23
CA ALA A 91 -17.86 -15.74 -2.44
C ALA A 91 -17.57 -15.91 -0.94
N GLU A 92 -16.35 -16.35 -0.57
CA GLU A 92 -15.93 -16.36 0.84
C GLU A 92 -16.03 -14.99 1.53
N GLY A 93 -15.85 -13.89 0.78
CA GLY A 93 -16.03 -12.54 1.31
C GLY A 93 -17.47 -12.23 1.73
N LEU A 94 -18.44 -12.94 1.17
CA LEU A 94 -19.86 -12.84 1.49
C LEU A 94 -20.35 -14.03 2.33
N GLY A 95 -19.42 -14.79 2.90
CA GLY A 95 -19.74 -16.02 3.65
C GLY A 95 -20.81 -15.82 4.71
N ASP A 96 -20.76 -14.72 5.48
CA ASP A 96 -21.78 -14.40 6.48
C ASP A 96 -23.19 -14.27 5.86
N ILE A 97 -23.29 -13.80 4.63
CA ILE A 97 -24.57 -13.63 3.90
C ILE A 97 -25.06 -14.97 3.35
N PHE A 98 -24.17 -15.75 2.74
CA PHE A 98 -24.50 -17.08 2.23
C PHE A 98 -24.87 -18.03 3.36
N ASP A 99 -24.12 -17.99 4.47
CA ASP A 99 -24.44 -18.78 5.69
C ASP A 99 -25.78 -18.35 6.30
N ALA A 100 -26.08 -17.04 6.31
CA ALA A 100 -27.36 -16.53 6.79
C ALA A 100 -28.50 -16.97 5.85
N GLN A 101 -28.27 -17.01 4.54
CA GLN A 101 -29.26 -17.43 3.55
C GLN A 101 -29.55 -18.93 3.65
N GLU A 102 -28.52 -19.75 3.85
CA GLU A 102 -28.68 -21.19 4.08
C GLU A 102 -29.44 -21.48 5.39
N LYS A 103 -29.08 -20.77 6.48
CA LYS A 103 -29.78 -20.87 7.76
C LYS A 103 -31.24 -20.41 7.65
N LEU A 104 -31.50 -19.34 6.90
CA LEU A 104 -32.85 -18.84 6.65
C LEU A 104 -33.71 -19.89 5.94
N ASN A 105 -33.15 -20.56 4.94
CA ASN A 105 -33.85 -21.67 4.27
C ASN A 105 -34.20 -22.81 5.25
N LYS A 106 -33.26 -23.15 6.15
CA LYS A 106 -33.50 -24.15 7.19
C LYS A 106 -34.61 -23.70 8.19
N VAL A 107 -34.66 -22.41 8.50
CA VAL A 107 -35.76 -21.81 9.34
C VAL A 107 -37.08 -21.93 8.59
N TYR A 108 -37.15 -21.67 7.31
CA TYR A 108 -38.36 -21.88 6.50
C TYR A 108 -38.80 -23.34 6.45
N GLU A 109 -37.86 -24.28 6.34
CA GLU A 109 -38.19 -25.71 6.44
C GLU A 109 -38.73 -26.10 7.84
N ALA A 110 -38.15 -25.51 8.90
CA ALA A 110 -38.56 -25.76 10.26
C ALA A 110 -39.98 -25.23 10.60
N TYR A 111 -40.48 -24.22 9.86
CA TYR A 111 -41.87 -23.77 9.98
C TYR A 111 -42.88 -24.84 9.56
N ALA A 112 -42.49 -25.89 8.84
CA ALA A 112 -43.36 -26.99 8.43
C ALA A 112 -43.56 -27.99 9.56
N ASP A 113 -42.82 -27.93 10.66
CA ASP A 113 -42.99 -28.82 11.82
C ASP A 113 -44.09 -28.29 12.73
N PRO A 114 -45.16 -29.07 12.97
CA PRO A 114 -46.26 -28.66 13.85
C PRO A 114 -45.88 -28.40 15.30
N ASP A 115 -44.80 -29.01 15.77
CA ASP A 115 -44.31 -28.90 17.16
C ASP A 115 -43.20 -27.82 17.30
N ALA A 116 -42.95 -27.01 16.26
CA ALA A 116 -41.91 -25.99 16.26
C ALA A 116 -42.29 -24.78 17.20
N ASP A 117 -41.24 -24.22 17.81
CA ASP A 117 -41.36 -22.94 18.53
C ASP A 117 -41.38 -21.77 17.53
N PHE A 118 -42.58 -21.34 17.16
CA PHE A 118 -42.78 -20.28 16.15
C PHE A 118 -42.23 -18.92 16.61
N ASP A 119 -42.20 -18.62 17.91
CA ASP A 119 -41.63 -17.36 18.40
C ASP A 119 -40.10 -17.34 18.29
N ALA A 120 -39.44 -18.45 18.60
CA ALA A 120 -38.00 -18.60 18.43
C ALA A 120 -37.59 -18.56 16.96
N LEU A 121 -38.35 -19.24 16.07
CA LEU A 121 -38.11 -19.23 14.63
C LEU A 121 -38.30 -17.83 14.03
N ALA A 122 -39.31 -17.08 14.44
CA ALA A 122 -39.53 -15.71 13.98
C ALA A 122 -38.41 -14.74 14.42
N ALA A 123 -37.91 -14.90 15.64
CA ALA A 123 -36.77 -14.11 16.12
C ALA A 123 -35.49 -14.42 15.34
N GLU A 124 -35.21 -15.70 15.04
CA GLU A 124 -34.07 -16.09 14.26
C GLU A 124 -34.22 -15.68 12.79
N GLN A 125 -35.41 -15.79 12.19
CA GLN A 125 -35.70 -15.27 10.87
C GLN A 125 -35.39 -13.77 10.77
N ALA A 126 -35.93 -12.97 11.70
CA ALA A 126 -35.72 -11.53 11.72
C ALA A 126 -34.22 -11.17 11.83
N ARG A 127 -33.45 -11.93 12.61
CA ARG A 127 -32.00 -11.77 12.74
C ARG A 127 -31.27 -12.10 11.45
N LEU A 128 -31.59 -13.21 10.80
CA LEU A 128 -30.98 -13.64 9.56
C LEU A 128 -31.34 -12.70 8.40
N GLU A 129 -32.60 -12.26 8.32
CA GLU A 129 -33.04 -11.26 7.35
C GLU A 129 -32.33 -9.91 7.54
N ALA A 130 -32.07 -9.49 8.79
CA ALA A 130 -31.29 -8.28 9.07
C ALA A 130 -29.84 -8.41 8.58
N ILE A 131 -29.21 -9.59 8.73
CA ILE A 131 -27.86 -9.86 8.20
C ILE A 131 -27.86 -9.79 6.67
N ILE A 132 -28.83 -10.43 6.01
CA ILE A 132 -28.99 -10.43 4.55
C ILE A 132 -29.28 -9.00 4.04
N ALA A 133 -30.13 -8.24 4.72
CA ALA A 133 -30.45 -6.86 4.38
C ALA A 133 -29.23 -5.91 4.52
N THR A 134 -28.36 -6.18 5.49
CA THR A 134 -27.10 -5.43 5.65
C THR A 134 -26.15 -5.68 4.48
N GLY A 135 -26.21 -6.86 3.84
CA GLY A 135 -25.49 -7.20 2.63
C GLY A 135 -25.92 -6.39 1.40
N GLY A 136 -27.12 -5.84 1.38
CA GLY A 136 -27.70 -5.12 0.23
C GLY A 136 -28.35 -6.05 -0.79
N THR A 137 -28.91 -5.45 -1.86
CA THR A 137 -29.56 -6.18 -2.95
C THR A 137 -28.61 -7.17 -3.63
N ASN A 138 -28.97 -8.43 -3.61
CA ASN A 138 -28.38 -9.54 -4.34
C ASN A 138 -26.84 -9.67 -4.27
N ALA A 139 -26.35 -10.62 -3.49
CA ALA A 139 -24.92 -10.92 -3.32
C ALA A 139 -24.18 -11.13 -4.66
N ASP A 140 -24.83 -11.81 -5.61
CA ASP A 140 -24.25 -12.04 -6.93
C ASP A 140 -24.01 -10.73 -7.70
N THR A 141 -24.94 -9.77 -7.64
CA THR A 141 -24.76 -8.46 -8.28
C THR A 141 -23.61 -7.66 -7.66
N GLN A 142 -23.43 -7.72 -6.33
CA GLN A 142 -22.28 -7.06 -5.68
C GLN A 142 -20.95 -7.71 -6.10
N MET A 143 -20.92 -9.04 -6.23
CA MET A 143 -19.76 -9.76 -6.74
C MET A 143 -19.43 -9.33 -8.16
N GLU A 144 -20.44 -9.25 -9.04
CA GLU A 144 -20.27 -8.86 -10.45
C GLU A 144 -19.75 -7.43 -10.57
N ILE A 145 -20.34 -6.47 -9.85
CA ILE A 145 -19.90 -5.07 -9.86
C ILE A 145 -18.45 -4.94 -9.37
N ALA A 146 -18.11 -5.59 -8.26
CA ALA A 146 -16.76 -5.52 -7.73
C ALA A 146 -15.74 -6.24 -8.62
N ALA A 147 -16.13 -7.36 -9.22
CA ALA A 147 -15.30 -8.12 -10.14
C ALA A 147 -15.01 -7.36 -11.43
N ASP A 148 -16.03 -6.71 -12.02
CA ASP A 148 -15.88 -5.88 -13.21
C ASP A 148 -14.99 -4.67 -12.94
N ALA A 149 -15.23 -3.95 -11.84
CA ALA A 149 -14.46 -2.78 -11.43
C ALA A 149 -12.98 -3.09 -11.19
N LEU A 150 -12.67 -4.23 -10.56
CA LEU A 150 -11.30 -4.70 -10.30
C LEU A 150 -10.75 -5.55 -11.45
N ARG A 151 -11.52 -5.75 -12.53
CA ARG A 151 -11.15 -6.54 -13.71
C ARG A 151 -10.59 -7.91 -13.32
N LEU A 152 -11.40 -8.66 -12.57
CA LEU A 152 -11.01 -9.99 -12.14
C LEU A 152 -10.90 -10.95 -13.36
N PRO A 153 -10.08 -12.02 -13.21
CA PRO A 153 -10.08 -13.11 -14.17
C PRO A 153 -11.45 -13.78 -14.28
N PRO A 154 -11.69 -14.62 -15.32
CA PRO A 154 -12.93 -15.39 -15.46
C PRO A 154 -13.26 -16.18 -14.18
N TRP A 155 -14.55 -16.26 -13.86
CA TRP A 155 -15.07 -16.87 -12.64
C TRP A 155 -14.68 -18.32 -12.43
N ASP A 156 -14.50 -19.06 -13.51
CA ASP A 156 -14.12 -20.49 -13.58
C ASP A 156 -12.60 -20.71 -13.52
N ALA A 157 -11.81 -19.63 -13.62
CA ALA A 157 -10.35 -19.74 -13.53
C ALA A 157 -9.90 -20.20 -12.17
N LYS A 158 -8.98 -21.20 -12.13
CA LYS A 158 -8.37 -21.67 -10.88
C LYS A 158 -7.33 -20.69 -10.38
N ILE A 159 -7.35 -20.42 -9.09
CA ILE A 159 -6.41 -19.51 -8.39
C ILE A 159 -4.95 -19.92 -8.62
N GLY A 160 -4.66 -21.23 -8.67
CA GLY A 160 -3.32 -21.76 -8.91
C GLY A 160 -2.67 -21.23 -10.19
N ASN A 161 -3.47 -21.01 -11.24
CA ASN A 161 -3.01 -20.59 -12.58
C ASN A 161 -2.90 -19.07 -12.75
N LEU A 162 -3.33 -18.29 -11.77
CA LEU A 162 -3.34 -16.84 -11.84
C LEU A 162 -1.95 -16.25 -11.57
N SER A 163 -1.66 -15.14 -12.22
CA SER A 163 -0.51 -14.30 -11.91
C SER A 163 -0.62 -13.70 -10.49
N GLY A 164 0.51 -13.25 -9.92
CA GLY A 164 0.52 -12.59 -8.61
C GLY A 164 -0.40 -11.38 -8.53
N GLY A 165 -0.45 -10.56 -9.60
CA GLY A 165 -1.34 -9.40 -9.67
C GLY A 165 -2.82 -9.77 -9.72
N GLU A 166 -3.18 -10.85 -10.42
CA GLU A 166 -4.56 -11.36 -10.48
C GLU A 166 -4.99 -11.92 -9.12
N LYS A 167 -4.14 -12.73 -8.47
CA LYS A 167 -4.38 -13.23 -7.10
C LYS A 167 -4.65 -12.10 -6.14
N ARG A 168 -3.89 -11.01 -6.28
CA ARG A 168 -4.03 -9.85 -5.41
C ARG A 168 -5.36 -9.13 -5.64
N ARG A 169 -5.80 -8.95 -6.89
CA ARG A 169 -7.11 -8.36 -7.21
C ARG A 169 -8.26 -9.21 -6.66
N VAL A 170 -8.16 -10.54 -6.78
CA VAL A 170 -9.14 -11.48 -6.19
C VAL A 170 -9.19 -11.34 -4.67
N ALA A 171 -8.03 -11.28 -4.00
CA ALA A 171 -7.96 -11.11 -2.55
C ALA A 171 -8.52 -9.77 -2.10
N LEU A 172 -8.24 -8.69 -2.83
CA LEU A 172 -8.79 -7.36 -2.57
C LEU A 172 -10.32 -7.38 -2.71
N CYS A 173 -10.85 -7.94 -3.80
CA CYS A 173 -12.29 -8.07 -4.02
C CYS A 173 -12.96 -8.83 -2.87
N ARG A 174 -12.46 -10.00 -2.50
CA ARG A 174 -12.94 -10.79 -1.36
C ARG A 174 -12.97 -9.97 -0.07
N LEU A 175 -11.89 -9.23 0.19
CA LEU A 175 -11.76 -8.41 1.39
C LEU A 175 -12.76 -7.26 1.43
N LEU A 176 -12.96 -6.53 0.33
CA LEU A 176 -13.91 -5.42 0.26
C LEU A 176 -15.36 -5.88 0.42
N LEU A 177 -15.70 -7.05 -0.14
CA LEU A 177 -17.04 -7.65 -0.02
C LEU A 177 -17.33 -8.12 1.40
N SER A 178 -16.32 -8.51 2.19
CA SER A 178 -16.51 -8.93 3.60
C SER A 178 -16.83 -7.78 4.55
N LYS A 179 -16.73 -6.52 4.09
CA LYS A 179 -17.09 -5.29 4.82
C LYS A 179 -16.64 -5.26 6.29
N PRO A 180 -15.36 -5.50 6.61
CA PRO A 180 -14.90 -5.49 7.99
C PRO A 180 -14.99 -4.08 8.60
N ASP A 181 -15.02 -3.95 9.93
CA ASP A 181 -15.04 -2.65 10.62
C ASP A 181 -13.74 -1.87 10.43
N MET A 182 -12.64 -2.58 10.20
CA MET A 182 -11.31 -2.01 9.98
C MET A 182 -10.61 -2.71 8.82
N LEU A 183 -10.21 -1.94 7.82
CA LEU A 183 -9.44 -2.38 6.65
C LEU A 183 -7.97 -2.01 6.81
N LEU A 184 -7.10 -2.99 6.68
CA LEU A 184 -5.65 -2.84 6.64
C LEU A 184 -5.16 -3.23 5.25
N LEU A 185 -4.66 -2.27 4.47
CA LEU A 185 -4.30 -2.46 3.07
C LEU A 185 -2.80 -2.20 2.87
N ASP A 186 -2.06 -3.22 2.45
CA ASP A 186 -0.63 -3.09 2.13
C ASP A 186 -0.44 -2.99 0.62
N GLU A 187 -0.13 -1.78 0.12
CA GLU A 187 0.04 -1.43 -1.30
C GLU A 187 -1.18 -1.79 -2.19
N PRO A 188 -2.42 -1.35 -1.86
CA PRO A 188 -3.63 -1.79 -2.56
C PRO A 188 -3.70 -1.35 -4.02
N THR A 189 -2.98 -0.31 -4.42
CA THR A 189 -2.95 0.23 -5.79
C THR A 189 -2.02 -0.53 -6.73
N ASN A 190 -1.10 -1.36 -6.20
CA ASN A 190 -0.19 -2.13 -7.03
C ASN A 190 -0.93 -3.15 -7.90
N HIS A 191 -0.55 -3.23 -9.18
CA HIS A 191 -1.16 -4.08 -10.20
C HIS A 191 -2.61 -3.72 -10.59
N LEU A 192 -3.14 -2.58 -10.13
CA LEU A 192 -4.38 -2.01 -10.61
C LEU A 192 -4.11 -1.06 -11.79
N ASP A 193 -5.07 -0.94 -12.69
CA ASP A 193 -5.08 0.12 -13.69
C ASP A 193 -5.79 1.37 -13.15
N ALA A 194 -5.70 2.48 -13.89
CA ALA A 194 -6.20 3.77 -13.45
C ALA A 194 -7.71 3.76 -13.13
N GLU A 195 -8.51 3.02 -13.91
CA GLU A 195 -9.96 2.93 -13.69
C GLU A 195 -10.28 2.13 -12.42
N SER A 196 -9.56 1.03 -12.18
CA SER A 196 -9.72 0.25 -10.94
C SER A 196 -9.25 1.02 -9.71
N ILE A 197 -8.22 1.86 -9.83
CA ILE A 197 -7.76 2.74 -8.75
C ILE A 197 -8.83 3.78 -8.43
N ASP A 198 -9.39 4.46 -9.44
CA ASP A 198 -10.45 5.45 -9.26
C ASP A 198 -11.69 4.85 -8.57
N TRP A 199 -12.11 3.67 -9.01
CA TRP A 199 -13.20 2.95 -8.34
C TRP A 199 -12.86 2.62 -6.88
N LEU A 200 -11.65 2.14 -6.61
CA LEU A 200 -11.20 1.83 -5.23
C LEU A 200 -11.20 3.08 -4.35
N GLU A 201 -10.73 4.21 -4.87
CA GLU A 201 -10.74 5.50 -4.15
C GLU A 201 -12.17 5.89 -3.75
N GLN A 202 -13.10 5.87 -4.71
CA GLN A 202 -14.52 6.18 -4.47
C GLN A 202 -15.15 5.22 -3.46
N HIS A 203 -14.86 3.92 -3.57
CA HIS A 203 -15.33 2.90 -2.65
C HIS A 203 -14.83 3.15 -1.22
N LEU A 204 -13.52 3.43 -1.06
CA LEU A 204 -12.92 3.68 0.25
C LEU A 204 -13.33 5.01 0.88
N GLN A 205 -13.62 6.05 0.08
CA GLN A 205 -14.19 7.31 0.59
C GLN A 205 -15.57 7.10 1.21
N GLN A 206 -16.41 6.26 0.59
CA GLN A 206 -17.76 5.95 1.08
C GLN A 206 -17.77 4.88 2.18
N TYR A 207 -16.66 4.20 2.37
CA TYR A 207 -16.54 3.11 3.35
C TYR A 207 -16.76 3.61 4.78
N LYS A 208 -17.70 3.01 5.52
CA LYS A 208 -18.04 3.45 6.89
C LYS A 208 -17.00 3.07 7.94
N GLY A 209 -16.27 1.98 7.72
CA GLY A 209 -15.22 1.49 8.62
C GLY A 209 -13.94 2.32 8.56
N THR A 210 -13.03 2.02 9.47
CA THR A 210 -11.68 2.60 9.50
C THR A 210 -10.81 1.97 8.42
N VAL A 211 -10.04 2.79 7.68
CA VAL A 211 -9.12 2.32 6.65
C VAL A 211 -7.72 2.77 6.99
N ILE A 212 -6.77 1.83 6.98
CA ILE A 212 -5.34 2.12 7.08
C ILE A 212 -4.67 1.54 5.85
N ALA A 213 -4.11 2.39 5.02
CA ALA A 213 -3.48 2.00 3.77
C ALA A 213 -2.00 2.40 3.74
N VAL A 214 -1.14 1.45 3.46
CA VAL A 214 0.25 1.69 3.08
C VAL A 214 0.29 1.76 1.57
N THR A 215 0.74 2.87 0.99
CA THR A 215 0.95 2.98 -0.45
C THR A 215 1.96 4.07 -0.78
N HIS A 216 2.60 3.94 -1.94
CA HIS A 216 3.46 4.96 -2.53
C HIS A 216 2.72 5.86 -3.53
N ASP A 217 1.44 5.58 -3.78
CA ASP A 217 0.59 6.39 -4.65
C ASP A 217 0.11 7.66 -3.94
N ARG A 218 0.67 8.80 -4.36
CA ARG A 218 0.40 10.11 -3.77
C ARG A 218 -1.02 10.59 -4.06
N TYR A 219 -1.53 10.32 -5.25
CA TYR A 219 -2.87 10.72 -5.67
C TYR A 219 -3.92 9.95 -4.89
N PHE A 220 -3.74 8.65 -4.74
CA PHE A 220 -4.59 7.84 -3.88
C PHE A 220 -4.65 8.38 -2.44
N LEU A 221 -3.49 8.73 -1.86
CA LEU A 221 -3.44 9.29 -0.51
C LEU A 221 -4.09 10.67 -0.41
N ASP A 222 -3.97 11.51 -1.45
CA ASP A 222 -4.64 12.81 -1.48
C ASP A 222 -6.16 12.69 -1.53
N ASN A 223 -6.67 11.68 -2.26
CA ASN A 223 -8.09 11.49 -2.45
C ASN A 223 -8.76 10.74 -1.29
N VAL A 224 -8.08 9.77 -0.68
CA VAL A 224 -8.68 8.88 0.33
C VAL A 224 -8.32 9.28 1.76
N ALA A 225 -7.07 9.69 2.03
CA ALA A 225 -6.59 9.87 3.39
C ALA A 225 -7.04 11.21 4.01
N GLY A 226 -7.61 11.15 5.21
CA GLY A 226 -7.85 12.32 6.08
C GLY A 226 -6.78 12.49 7.15
N TRP A 227 -5.93 11.49 7.33
CA TRP A 227 -4.79 11.47 8.24
C TRP A 227 -3.61 10.75 7.60
N ILE A 228 -2.42 11.24 7.88
CA ILE A 228 -1.17 10.58 7.50
C ILE A 228 -0.44 10.14 8.78
N LEU A 229 -0.03 8.87 8.81
CA LEU A 229 0.86 8.33 9.82
C LEU A 229 2.24 8.14 9.20
N GLU A 230 3.17 9.00 9.57
CA GLU A 230 4.55 8.90 9.11
C GLU A 230 5.35 8.00 10.06
N LEU A 231 5.98 6.96 9.50
CA LEU A 231 6.96 6.15 10.21
C LEU A 231 8.36 6.66 9.91
N ASP A 232 8.95 7.35 10.86
CA ASP A 232 10.30 7.88 10.77
C ASP A 232 11.17 7.34 11.92
N ARG A 233 12.27 6.66 11.59
CA ARG A 233 13.26 6.11 12.54
C ARG A 233 12.65 5.24 13.66
N GLY A 234 11.56 4.54 13.32
CA GLY A 234 10.82 3.67 14.24
C GLY A 234 9.73 4.38 15.05
N GLU A 235 9.63 5.70 14.99
CA GLU A 235 8.59 6.49 15.64
C GLU A 235 7.37 6.64 14.69
N GLY A 236 6.16 6.68 15.25
CA GLY A 236 4.93 6.94 14.51
C GLY A 236 4.44 8.35 14.76
N ILE A 237 4.46 9.19 13.74
CA ILE A 237 4.08 10.61 13.82
C ILE A 237 2.77 10.82 13.07
N PRO A 238 1.66 11.10 13.77
CA PRO A 238 0.38 11.37 13.13
C PRO A 238 0.29 12.83 12.64
N TRP A 239 -0.22 13.00 11.42
CA TRP A 239 -0.46 14.28 10.78
C TRP A 239 -1.93 14.37 10.34
N LYS A 240 -2.57 15.50 10.58
CA LYS A 240 -3.93 15.73 10.12
C LYS A 240 -3.91 16.28 8.69
N GLY A 241 -4.70 15.69 7.83
CA GLY A 241 -4.82 16.07 6.41
C GLY A 241 -4.41 14.94 5.47
N ASN A 242 -4.43 15.24 4.18
CA ASN A 242 -4.03 14.37 3.09
C ASN A 242 -2.51 14.45 2.82
N TYR A 243 -2.05 13.80 1.75
CA TYR A 243 -0.63 13.76 1.39
C TYR A 243 -0.03 15.14 1.13
N SER A 244 -0.72 16.00 0.36
CA SER A 244 -0.26 17.36 0.06
C SER A 244 -0.15 18.22 1.34
N GLY A 245 -1.15 18.12 2.22
CA GLY A 245 -1.13 18.79 3.51
C GLY A 245 -0.01 18.31 4.44
N TRP A 246 0.29 17.01 4.43
CA TRP A 246 1.43 16.45 5.14
C TRP A 246 2.76 16.98 4.60
N LEU A 247 2.92 17.06 3.26
CA LEU A 247 4.16 17.52 2.63
C LEU A 247 4.49 18.96 3.03
N ASP A 248 3.49 19.85 3.04
CA ASP A 248 3.64 21.24 3.46
C ASP A 248 4.02 21.36 4.93
N GLN A 249 3.33 20.61 5.81
CA GLN A 249 3.63 20.57 7.24
C GLN A 249 5.03 20.02 7.51
N LYS A 250 5.42 18.93 6.83
CA LYS A 250 6.76 18.33 6.94
C LYS A 250 7.84 19.30 6.50
N THR A 251 7.66 19.97 5.37
CA THR A 251 8.60 20.97 4.83
C THR A 251 8.81 22.12 5.82
N THR A 252 7.72 22.63 6.40
CA THR A 252 7.78 23.68 7.41
C THR A 252 8.51 23.23 8.68
N ARG A 253 8.21 22.01 9.15
CA ARG A 253 8.89 21.41 10.32
C ARG A 253 10.38 21.22 10.07
N MET A 254 10.76 20.67 8.92
CA MET A 254 12.18 20.48 8.57
C MET A 254 12.93 21.82 8.52
N ALA A 255 12.32 22.87 7.96
CA ALA A 255 12.92 24.20 7.94
C ALA A 255 13.09 24.79 9.35
N MET A 256 12.18 24.52 10.27
CA MET A 256 12.30 24.92 11.68
C MET A 256 13.40 24.12 12.40
N GLU A 257 13.45 22.81 12.20
CA GLU A 257 14.47 21.94 12.78
C GLU A 257 15.87 22.33 12.27
N GLU A 258 16.02 22.64 10.99
CA GLU A 258 17.31 23.10 10.42
C GLU A 258 17.77 24.44 11.01
N LYS A 259 16.83 25.36 11.22
CA LYS A 259 17.14 26.64 11.90
C LYS A 259 17.57 26.42 13.37
N GLN A 260 16.90 25.52 14.07
CA GLN A 260 17.26 25.17 15.45
C GLN A 260 18.64 24.50 15.52
N GLU A 261 18.89 23.55 14.64
CA GLU A 261 20.18 22.86 14.56
C GLU A 261 21.35 23.80 14.21
N SER A 262 21.13 24.72 13.26
CA SER A 262 22.09 25.77 12.92
C SER A 262 22.40 26.68 14.12
N LYS A 263 21.37 27.07 14.90
CA LYS A 263 21.56 27.85 16.13
C LYS A 263 22.32 27.04 17.20
N ARG A 264 21.95 25.78 17.38
CA ARG A 264 22.60 24.87 18.32
C ARG A 264 24.08 24.70 17.96
N ARG A 265 24.39 24.43 16.69
CA ARG A 265 25.77 24.30 16.20
C ARG A 265 26.61 25.53 16.46
N LYS A 266 26.09 26.74 16.18
CA LYS A 266 26.75 28.02 16.49
C LYS A 266 26.96 28.22 17.99
N THR A 267 26.06 27.71 18.83
CA THR A 267 26.20 27.76 20.28
C THR A 267 27.28 26.80 20.74
N LEU A 268 27.27 25.55 20.25
CA LEU A 268 28.30 24.56 20.53
C LEU A 268 29.69 25.03 20.11
N GLU A 269 29.84 25.62 18.94
CA GLU A 269 31.11 26.21 18.48
C GLU A 269 31.63 27.27 19.44
N ARG A 270 30.77 28.20 19.87
CA ARG A 270 31.11 29.23 20.86
C ARG A 270 31.47 28.66 22.23
N GLU A 271 30.73 27.66 22.68
CA GLU A 271 31.03 26.98 23.93
C GLU A 271 32.32 26.17 23.85
N LEU A 272 32.61 25.55 22.69
CA LEU A 272 33.87 24.85 22.43
C LEU A 272 35.08 25.80 22.47
N GLU A 273 34.97 26.97 21.81
CA GLU A 273 36.03 28.01 21.92
C GLU A 273 36.25 28.43 23.35
N TRP A 274 35.17 28.65 24.11
CA TRP A 274 35.30 28.98 25.54
C TRP A 274 35.93 27.85 26.36
N VAL A 275 35.60 26.59 26.10
CA VAL A 275 36.23 25.42 26.76
C VAL A 275 37.73 25.34 26.43
N ARG A 276 38.13 25.72 25.20
CA ARG A 276 39.53 25.72 24.76
C ARG A 276 40.36 26.89 25.34
N MET A 277 39.73 27.94 25.84
CA MET A 277 40.45 29.05 26.49
C MET A 277 41.23 28.62 27.72
N SER A 278 42.34 29.31 27.98
CA SER A 278 43.29 29.02 29.04
C SER A 278 42.64 28.95 30.44
N PRO A 279 43.17 28.12 31.38
CA PRO A 279 42.62 27.93 32.72
C PRO A 279 42.50 29.22 33.55
N SER A 280 43.34 30.22 33.29
CA SER A 280 43.30 31.54 34.00
C SER A 280 42.08 32.38 33.71
N GLY A 281 41.34 32.07 32.61
CA GLY A 281 40.06 32.71 32.30
C GLY A 281 38.82 31.97 32.81
N ARG A 282 38.98 30.81 33.41
CA ARG A 282 37.88 29.96 33.91
C ARG A 282 37.61 30.23 35.40
N HIS A 283 36.78 31.18 35.72
CA HIS A 283 36.31 31.36 37.11
C HIS A 283 35.42 30.17 37.56
N ALA A 284 35.35 29.95 38.88
CA ALA A 284 34.69 28.83 39.55
C ALA A 284 33.18 28.56 39.21
N LYS A 285 32.55 29.42 38.41
CA LYS A 285 31.19 29.25 37.92
C LYS A 285 31.08 28.30 36.70
N SER A 286 32.17 27.61 36.33
CA SER A 286 32.25 26.86 35.06
C SER A 286 31.63 25.44 35.09
N LYS A 287 31.37 24.86 36.26
CA LYS A 287 30.84 23.48 36.36
C LYS A 287 29.45 23.31 35.73
N ALA A 288 28.56 24.26 35.94
CA ALA A 288 27.23 24.25 35.35
C ALA A 288 27.26 24.44 33.81
N ARG A 289 28.20 25.26 33.31
CA ARG A 289 28.36 25.51 31.87
C ARG A 289 29.01 24.34 31.13
N LEU A 290 30.00 23.67 31.78
CA LEU A 290 30.57 22.41 31.28
C LEU A 290 29.52 21.30 31.25
N SER A 291 28.72 21.15 32.30
CA SER A 291 27.62 20.19 32.34
C SER A 291 26.56 20.49 31.30
N ALA A 292 26.27 21.76 31.02
CA ALA A 292 25.36 22.14 29.94
C ALA A 292 25.92 21.85 28.53
N TYR A 293 27.23 22.05 28.33
CA TYR A 293 27.92 21.67 27.10
C TYR A 293 27.92 20.15 26.90
N ASP A 294 28.27 19.37 27.92
CA ASP A 294 28.22 17.90 27.84
C ASP A 294 26.82 17.37 27.56
N LYS A 295 25.81 18.00 28.14
CA LYS A 295 24.41 17.69 27.88
C LYS A 295 24.04 17.98 26.44
N MET A 296 24.44 19.12 25.87
CA MET A 296 24.23 19.49 24.47
C MET A 296 25.00 18.58 23.50
N MET A 297 26.21 18.12 23.88
CA MET A 297 26.99 17.17 23.06
C MET A 297 26.39 15.76 23.06
N ASN A 298 25.82 15.33 24.19
CA ASN A 298 25.24 13.99 24.34
C ASN A 298 23.76 13.90 23.92
N GLU A 299 23.12 15.02 23.62
CA GLU A 299 21.80 14.97 22.97
C GLU A 299 21.98 14.44 21.56
N ASP A 300 21.32 13.30 21.27
CA ASP A 300 21.34 12.66 19.93
C ASP A 300 20.97 13.66 18.85
N THR A 301 21.93 14.03 18.04
CA THR A 301 21.70 14.85 16.85
C THR A 301 20.99 13.95 15.85
N LYS A 302 19.72 14.25 15.54
CA LYS A 302 19.00 13.58 14.45
C LYS A 302 19.84 13.74 13.19
N GLN A 303 20.46 12.65 12.76
CA GLN A 303 21.29 12.66 11.56
C GLN A 303 20.43 13.13 10.38
N LYS A 304 20.94 14.14 9.67
CA LYS A 304 20.31 14.62 8.42
C LYS A 304 20.21 13.41 7.48
N GLU A 305 19.02 13.13 6.97
CA GLU A 305 18.88 12.22 5.84
C GLU A 305 19.68 12.80 4.69
N GLU A 306 20.75 12.14 4.31
CA GLU A 306 21.44 12.45 3.07
C GLU A 306 20.46 12.19 1.93
N LYS A 307 20.11 13.25 1.18
CA LYS A 307 19.37 13.07 -0.06
C LYS A 307 20.24 12.23 -1.00
N LEU A 308 19.81 11.01 -1.22
CA LEU A 308 20.46 10.15 -2.22
C LEU A 308 20.18 10.75 -3.59
N GLU A 309 21.09 11.56 -4.10
CA GLU A 309 21.04 12.05 -5.46
C GLU A 309 21.59 10.97 -6.38
N ILE A 310 20.70 10.32 -7.12
CA ILE A 310 21.11 9.39 -8.18
C ILE A 310 21.50 10.24 -9.37
N PHE A 311 22.82 10.37 -9.60
CA PHE A 311 23.35 11.00 -10.81
C PHE A 311 23.41 9.95 -11.91
N ILE A 312 22.57 10.10 -12.93
CA ILE A 312 22.61 9.31 -14.16
C ILE A 312 23.36 10.16 -15.19
N PRO A 313 24.60 9.80 -15.58
CA PRO A 313 25.32 10.56 -16.59
C PRO A 313 24.58 10.51 -17.92
N ASN A 314 24.58 11.63 -18.63
CA ASN A 314 23.97 11.70 -19.95
C ASN A 314 24.67 10.70 -20.90
N GLY A 315 23.88 9.81 -21.50
CA GLY A 315 24.35 8.90 -22.54
C GLY A 315 24.77 9.64 -23.84
N PRO A 316 25.36 8.93 -24.82
CA PRO A 316 25.66 9.50 -26.13
C PRO A 316 24.37 9.96 -26.82
N ARG A 317 24.44 11.02 -27.61
CA ARG A 317 23.30 11.54 -28.37
C ARG A 317 22.79 10.47 -29.33
N LEU A 318 21.52 10.07 -29.10
CA LEU A 318 20.78 9.15 -29.95
C LEU A 318 20.21 9.93 -31.13
N GLY A 319 20.60 9.80 -32.32
CA GLY A 319 20.10 10.47 -33.55
C GLY A 319 18.71 11.11 -33.50
N ASP A 320 18.13 11.45 -34.61
CA ASP A 320 16.81 12.12 -34.65
C ASP A 320 15.61 11.13 -34.48
N VAL A 321 15.87 9.87 -34.73
CA VAL A 321 14.86 8.76 -34.57
C VAL A 321 15.49 7.71 -33.69
N VAL A 322 14.80 7.39 -32.59
CA VAL A 322 15.26 6.41 -31.59
C VAL A 322 14.61 5.06 -31.83
N ILE A 323 13.27 5.06 -31.89
CA ILE A 323 12.45 3.88 -32.15
C ILE A 323 11.33 4.28 -33.09
N GLU A 324 11.14 3.51 -34.18
CA GLU A 324 9.97 3.59 -35.07
C GLU A 324 9.25 2.26 -35.10
N ALA A 325 7.94 2.30 -35.03
CA ALA A 325 7.04 1.18 -35.28
C ALA A 325 6.33 1.42 -36.60
N HIS A 326 6.30 0.43 -37.48
CA HIS A 326 5.64 0.47 -38.79
C HIS A 326 4.60 -0.66 -38.86
N GLU A 327 3.32 -0.29 -38.89
CA GLU A 327 2.17 -1.19 -39.02
C GLU A 327 2.26 -2.42 -38.09
N VAL A 328 2.71 -2.19 -36.85
CA VAL A 328 2.94 -3.29 -35.90
C VAL A 328 1.64 -3.83 -35.36
N SER A 329 1.42 -5.13 -35.55
CA SER A 329 0.30 -5.85 -34.98
C SER A 329 0.78 -7.00 -34.13
N LYS A 330 0.04 -7.31 -33.05
CA LYS A 330 0.31 -8.45 -32.18
C LYS A 330 -0.97 -9.14 -31.76
N ALA A 331 -0.99 -10.45 -31.95
CA ALA A 331 -2.03 -11.34 -31.47
C ALA A 331 -1.44 -12.56 -30.77
N PHE A 332 -2.16 -13.11 -29.81
CA PHE A 332 -1.91 -14.39 -29.18
C PHE A 332 -3.11 -15.31 -29.39
N GLY A 333 -2.97 -16.27 -30.32
CA GLY A 333 -4.10 -17.07 -30.79
C GLY A 333 -5.20 -16.17 -31.35
N ASP A 334 -6.42 -16.31 -30.85
CA ASP A 334 -7.58 -15.51 -31.28
C ASP A 334 -7.64 -14.11 -30.63
N ARG A 335 -6.78 -13.83 -29.66
CA ARG A 335 -6.77 -12.54 -28.96
C ARG A 335 -5.84 -11.57 -29.64
N VAL A 336 -6.41 -10.57 -30.31
CA VAL A 336 -5.66 -9.44 -30.87
C VAL A 336 -5.41 -8.40 -29.76
N LEU A 337 -4.17 -7.98 -29.58
CA LEU A 337 -3.80 -6.92 -28.63
C LEU A 337 -3.87 -5.54 -29.28
N TYR A 338 -3.31 -5.39 -30.46
CA TYR A 338 -3.37 -4.19 -31.30
C TYR A 338 -3.05 -4.52 -32.76
N GLU A 339 -3.58 -3.70 -33.65
CA GLU A 339 -3.42 -3.80 -35.10
C GLU A 339 -2.90 -2.49 -35.68
N GLY A 340 -1.96 -2.58 -36.61
CA GLY A 340 -1.49 -1.42 -37.37
C GLY A 340 -0.95 -0.28 -36.53
N LEU A 341 -0.19 -0.58 -35.47
CA LEU A 341 0.37 0.44 -34.56
C LEU A 341 1.57 1.13 -35.23
N ASP A 342 1.43 2.44 -35.49
CA ASP A 342 2.46 3.31 -36.04
C ASP A 342 2.82 4.41 -35.05
N PHE A 343 4.10 4.52 -34.70
CA PHE A 343 4.62 5.62 -33.88
C PHE A 343 6.10 5.81 -34.07
N SER A 344 6.58 7.01 -33.73
CA SER A 344 8.01 7.34 -33.66
C SER A 344 8.32 8.00 -32.32
N LEU A 345 9.35 7.53 -31.64
CA LEU A 345 9.82 8.14 -30.39
C LEU A 345 10.86 9.22 -30.68
N PRO A 346 10.63 10.45 -30.16
CA PRO A 346 11.56 11.54 -30.34
C PRO A 346 12.84 11.34 -29.51
N PRO A 347 13.97 11.88 -29.92
CA PRO A 347 15.21 11.85 -29.15
C PRO A 347 15.03 12.62 -27.84
N ALA A 348 15.57 12.08 -26.74
CA ALA A 348 15.47 12.65 -25.39
C ALA A 348 14.02 12.85 -24.87
N GLY A 349 13.04 12.25 -25.52
CA GLY A 349 11.64 12.28 -25.09
C GLY A 349 11.34 11.25 -23.99
N ILE A 350 10.48 11.60 -23.05
CA ILE A 350 9.89 10.66 -22.10
C ILE A 350 8.47 10.37 -22.61
N VAL A 351 8.18 9.10 -22.87
CA VAL A 351 6.87 8.67 -23.39
C VAL A 351 6.20 7.76 -22.36
N GLY A 352 5.01 8.15 -21.91
CA GLY A 352 4.17 7.35 -21.05
C GLY A 352 3.24 6.44 -21.87
N VAL A 353 3.22 5.14 -21.56
CA VAL A 353 2.28 4.19 -22.16
C VAL A 353 1.18 3.88 -21.15
N ILE A 354 -0.04 4.32 -21.46
CA ILE A 354 -1.23 4.18 -20.61
C ILE A 354 -2.20 3.20 -21.26
N GLY A 355 -2.90 2.45 -20.44
CA GLY A 355 -3.95 1.51 -20.88
C GLY A 355 -4.33 0.54 -19.79
N ALA A 356 -5.46 -0.12 -19.98
CA ALA A 356 -5.99 -1.13 -19.08
C ALA A 356 -5.03 -2.33 -18.90
N ASN A 357 -5.23 -3.11 -17.84
CA ASN A 357 -4.49 -4.35 -17.65
C ASN A 357 -4.82 -5.37 -18.76
N GLY A 358 -3.79 -6.05 -19.25
CA GLY A 358 -3.94 -7.03 -20.34
C GLY A 358 -4.04 -6.46 -21.75
N THR A 359 -3.88 -5.13 -21.97
CA THR A 359 -3.88 -4.50 -23.31
C THR A 359 -2.58 -4.66 -24.07
N GLY A 360 -1.57 -5.32 -23.50
CA GLY A 360 -0.32 -5.59 -24.21
C GLY A 360 0.82 -4.60 -23.93
N LYS A 361 0.73 -3.71 -22.92
CA LYS A 361 1.80 -2.75 -22.59
C LYS A 361 3.17 -3.41 -22.42
N THR A 362 3.24 -4.45 -21.61
CA THR A 362 4.47 -5.22 -21.39
C THR A 362 4.94 -5.94 -22.67
N THR A 363 3.99 -6.43 -23.48
CA THR A 363 4.28 -7.08 -24.77
C THR A 363 4.91 -6.07 -25.75
N LEU A 364 4.42 -4.82 -25.77
CA LEU A 364 5.01 -3.75 -26.57
C LEU A 364 6.48 -3.51 -26.20
N PHE A 365 6.77 -3.37 -24.90
CA PHE A 365 8.14 -3.22 -24.42
C PHE A 365 9.03 -4.43 -24.79
N ARG A 366 8.51 -5.65 -24.62
CA ARG A 366 9.23 -6.88 -25.01
C ARG A 366 9.53 -6.92 -26.51
N MET A 367 8.63 -6.43 -27.36
CA MET A 367 8.87 -6.36 -28.81
C MET A 367 9.92 -5.29 -29.14
N ILE A 368 9.87 -4.13 -28.51
CA ILE A 368 10.90 -3.08 -28.66
C ILE A 368 12.28 -3.63 -28.28
N MET A 369 12.35 -4.41 -27.20
CA MET A 369 13.59 -5.08 -26.76
C MET A 369 14.00 -6.25 -27.66
N GLY A 370 13.13 -6.69 -28.56
CA GLY A 370 13.35 -7.87 -29.41
C GLY A 370 13.29 -9.20 -28.66
N LEU A 371 12.68 -9.22 -27.47
CA LEU A 371 12.39 -10.43 -26.68
C LEU A 371 11.15 -11.15 -27.19
N GLU A 372 10.31 -10.43 -27.94
CA GLU A 372 9.07 -10.92 -28.53
C GLU A 372 9.02 -10.44 -29.99
N THR A 373 8.40 -11.22 -30.90
CA THR A 373 8.25 -10.84 -32.31
C THR A 373 6.83 -10.34 -32.57
N PRO A 374 6.65 -9.25 -33.34
CA PRO A 374 5.32 -8.84 -33.79
C PRO A 374 4.71 -9.91 -34.72
N THR A 375 3.39 -9.97 -34.79
CA THR A 375 2.65 -10.83 -35.74
C THR A 375 2.77 -10.30 -37.16
N SER A 376 2.71 -8.97 -37.32
CA SER A 376 2.99 -8.26 -38.58
C SER A 376 3.60 -6.90 -38.26
N GLY A 377 4.19 -6.26 -39.29
CA GLY A 377 4.90 -4.99 -39.15
C GLY A 377 6.33 -5.16 -38.63
N SER A 378 6.99 -4.05 -38.34
CA SER A 378 8.40 -4.06 -37.91
C SER A 378 8.74 -2.91 -36.98
N PHE A 379 9.73 -3.13 -36.12
CA PHE A 379 10.37 -2.08 -35.32
C PHE A 379 11.72 -1.73 -35.91
N ARG A 380 12.00 -0.44 -36.10
CA ARG A 380 13.32 0.10 -36.35
C ARG A 380 13.85 0.71 -35.05
N VAL A 381 14.89 0.09 -34.51
CA VAL A 381 15.55 0.56 -33.29
C VAL A 381 16.97 0.98 -33.66
N VAL A 382 17.30 2.25 -33.45
CA VAL A 382 18.61 2.80 -33.81
C VAL A 382 19.69 2.45 -32.78
N LEU A 383 19.27 2.15 -31.55
CA LEU A 383 20.14 1.70 -30.45
C LEU A 383 20.59 0.25 -30.65
N ARG A 384 21.85 -0.04 -30.28
CA ARG A 384 22.28 -1.44 -30.14
C ARG A 384 21.46 -2.06 -28.97
N ARG A 385 20.97 -3.28 -29.16
CA ARG A 385 20.14 -3.98 -28.13
C ARG A 385 20.71 -3.98 -26.71
N PRO A 386 22.04 -4.03 -26.45
CA PRO A 386 22.59 -3.95 -25.10
C PRO A 386 22.41 -2.59 -24.41
N ASP A 387 22.05 -1.53 -25.17
CA ASP A 387 21.86 -0.18 -24.61
C ASP A 387 20.41 0.09 -24.14
N ILE A 388 19.50 -0.89 -24.27
CA ILE A 388 18.10 -0.80 -23.87
C ILE A 388 17.89 -1.70 -22.65
N PHE A 389 17.43 -1.13 -21.55
CA PHE A 389 17.12 -1.86 -20.33
C PHE A 389 15.62 -1.87 -20.07
N LEU A 390 15.07 -3.06 -19.83
CA LEU A 390 13.70 -3.24 -19.37
C LEU A 390 13.71 -3.44 -17.85
N CYS A 391 13.16 -2.48 -17.13
CA CYS A 391 12.85 -2.63 -15.71
C CYS A 391 11.40 -3.07 -15.57
N CYS A 392 11.17 -4.33 -15.22
CA CYS A 392 9.85 -4.86 -14.91
C CYS A 392 9.60 -4.80 -13.41
N SER A 393 8.34 -4.67 -13.02
CA SER A 393 7.92 -4.79 -11.62
C SER A 393 8.16 -6.20 -11.02
N ASP A 394 8.25 -7.21 -11.88
CA ASP A 394 8.68 -8.56 -11.49
C ASP A 394 10.17 -8.70 -11.76
N PRO A 395 11.01 -8.95 -10.73
CA PRO A 395 12.44 -9.13 -10.91
C PRO A 395 12.71 -10.52 -11.50
N ILE A 396 12.49 -10.70 -12.79
CA ILE A 396 13.12 -11.81 -13.52
C ILE A 396 14.53 -11.37 -13.86
N TRP A 397 15.39 -11.31 -12.87
CA TRP A 397 16.83 -11.35 -13.07
C TRP A 397 17.19 -12.78 -13.46
N THR A 398 17.10 -13.14 -14.72
CA THR A 398 17.81 -14.30 -15.22
C THR A 398 19.30 -13.89 -15.26
N ASP A 399 20.00 -14.35 -14.26
CA ASP A 399 21.42 -14.20 -14.00
C ASP A 399 22.23 -15.06 -14.99
N ASP A 400 22.20 -14.72 -16.25
CA ASP A 400 23.00 -15.37 -17.27
C ASP A 400 23.47 -14.40 -18.35
N ARG A 401 24.22 -13.35 -17.96
CA ARG A 401 25.24 -12.65 -18.80
C ARG A 401 25.68 -11.35 -18.12
N LEU A 402 26.65 -11.44 -17.26
CA LEU A 402 27.69 -10.45 -17.12
C LEU A 402 28.97 -11.01 -17.69
#